data_bc507e738efb85a3ced824770ba32eb9
#
_entry.id   bc507e738efb85a3ced824770ba32eb9
#
_cell.length_a   1.000
_cell.length_b   1.000
_cell.length_c   1.000
_cell.angle_alpha   90.00
_cell.angle_beta   90.00
_cell.angle_gamma   90.00
#
_symmetry.space_group_name_H-M   'P 1'
#
loop_
_entity.id
_entity.type
_entity.pdbx_description
1 polymer ?
#
loop_
_entity_poly.entity_id
_entity_poly.type
_entity_poly.pdbx_seq_one_letter_code
_entity_poly.pdbx_strand_id
1 'polypeptide(L)'
;ATLWFHNDVGQNAEAKTEVRKIFSDAEEIFLTPKPERLIQRILTVASDKGDIILDSFLGSGTTAAVSHKMGRRYIGIEMGEHAVTHCVPRLRKVIEGEQGGISKAVNWQGGGGFTFYRLGETVFDEQGQINPMVRFTALAAHVWFSETHTPFSSTSNTPLLGVHNETAYYLLYNG
;
A
#
# COMPACT_ATOMS: atom_id res chain seq x y z
N ALA A 1 21.42 7.82 -20.53
CA ALA A 1 20.63 8.95 -21.06
C ALA A 1 19.82 9.58 -19.92
N THR A 2 19.85 10.90 -19.80
CA THR A 2 19.12 11.67 -18.79
C THR A 2 17.70 12.02 -19.22
N LEU A 3 17.37 11.78 -20.49
CA LEU A 3 16.06 12.07 -21.09
C LEU A 3 15.40 10.76 -21.58
N TRP A 4 14.16 10.53 -21.21
CA TRP A 4 13.34 9.41 -21.66
C TRP A 4 12.23 9.93 -22.58
N PHE A 5 12.14 9.37 -23.78
CA PHE A 5 11.10 9.73 -24.72
C PHE A 5 9.84 8.90 -24.49
N HIS A 6 8.69 9.44 -24.87
CA HIS A 6 7.41 8.75 -24.71
C HIS A 6 7.36 7.38 -25.42
N ASN A 7 8.10 7.20 -26.49
CA ASN A 7 8.22 5.91 -27.19
C ASN A 7 8.84 4.83 -26.30
N ASP A 8 9.73 5.21 -25.37
CA ASP A 8 10.42 4.29 -24.47
C ASP A 8 9.61 3.97 -23.21
N VAL A 9 8.92 4.97 -22.67
CA VAL A 9 8.28 4.89 -21.36
C VAL A 9 6.76 4.99 -21.38
N GLY A 10 6.14 5.16 -22.55
CA GLY A 10 4.70 5.33 -22.69
C GLY A 10 4.23 6.77 -22.49
N GLN A 11 2.94 6.97 -22.70
CA GLN A 11 2.26 8.25 -22.54
C GLN A 11 0.89 8.08 -21.85
N ASN A 12 0.29 9.19 -21.42
CA ASN A 12 -0.98 9.15 -20.69
C ASN A 12 -2.12 8.44 -21.45
N ALA A 13 -2.15 8.49 -22.77
CA ALA A 13 -3.15 7.79 -23.59
C ALA A 13 -3.00 6.26 -23.47
N GLU A 14 -1.76 5.74 -23.44
CA GLU A 14 -1.46 4.33 -23.19
C GLU A 14 -1.91 3.92 -21.80
N ALA A 15 -1.55 4.70 -20.78
CA ALA A 15 -1.95 4.45 -19.42
C ALA A 15 -3.47 4.40 -19.23
N LYS A 16 -4.22 5.29 -19.88
CA LYS A 16 -5.69 5.24 -19.88
C LYS A 16 -6.22 3.95 -20.54
N THR A 17 -5.56 3.50 -21.61
CA THR A 17 -5.93 2.24 -22.27
C THR A 17 -5.63 1.03 -21.38
N GLU A 18 -4.51 1.04 -20.66
CA GLU A 18 -4.18 0.00 -19.67
C GLU A 18 -5.26 -0.07 -18.58
N VAL A 19 -5.60 1.08 -17.98
CA VAL A 19 -6.64 1.16 -16.95
C VAL A 19 -8.00 0.72 -17.47
N ARG A 20 -8.41 1.13 -18.68
CA ARG A 20 -9.67 0.70 -19.29
C ARG A 20 -9.76 -0.81 -19.48
N LYS A 21 -8.67 -1.46 -19.86
CA LYS A 21 -8.64 -2.94 -20.01
C LYS A 21 -8.81 -3.65 -18.68
N ILE A 22 -8.27 -3.06 -17.61
CA ILE A 22 -8.41 -3.60 -16.26
C ILE A 22 -9.84 -3.37 -15.72
N PHE A 23 -10.44 -2.22 -16.02
CA PHE A 23 -11.74 -1.78 -15.51
C PHE A 23 -12.76 -1.58 -16.65
N SER A 24 -12.98 -2.63 -17.45
CA SER A 24 -13.91 -2.56 -18.60
C SER A 24 -15.33 -2.11 -18.24
N ASP A 25 -15.75 -2.39 -17.00
CA ASP A 25 -17.11 -2.18 -16.50
C ASP A 25 -17.22 -0.96 -15.55
N ALA A 26 -16.14 -0.18 -15.38
CA ALA A 26 -16.15 0.97 -14.48
C ALA A 26 -16.76 2.20 -15.15
N GLU A 27 -17.73 2.84 -14.49
CA GLU A 27 -18.35 4.10 -14.94
C GLU A 27 -17.34 5.27 -14.94
N GLU A 28 -16.38 5.26 -14.01
CA GLU A 28 -15.34 6.28 -13.91
C GLU A 28 -13.95 5.71 -14.18
N ILE A 29 -13.21 6.35 -15.07
CA ILE A 29 -11.83 6.04 -15.36
C ILE A 29 -10.94 7.05 -14.65
N PHE A 30 -9.91 6.57 -13.95
CA PHE A 30 -8.92 7.46 -13.36
C PHE A 30 -8.31 8.41 -14.41
N LEU A 31 -8.38 9.72 -14.13
CA LEU A 31 -8.11 10.75 -15.16
C LEU A 31 -6.65 10.80 -15.63
N THR A 32 -5.68 10.53 -14.73
CA THR A 32 -4.25 10.72 -14.99
C THR A 32 -3.40 9.53 -14.56
N PRO A 33 -3.69 8.30 -15.03
CA PRO A 33 -2.85 7.16 -14.71
C PRO A 33 -1.46 7.33 -15.33
N LYS A 34 -0.45 6.72 -14.71
CA LYS A 34 0.88 6.62 -15.32
C LYS A 34 1.02 5.30 -16.04
N PRO A 35 1.71 5.25 -17.20
CA PRO A 35 1.94 3.99 -17.89
C PRO A 35 2.85 3.08 -17.10
N GLU A 36 2.56 1.78 -17.11
CA GLU A 36 3.37 0.79 -16.38
C GLU A 36 4.83 0.77 -16.85
N ARG A 37 5.08 1.02 -18.14
CA ARG A 37 6.43 1.09 -18.70
C ARG A 37 7.27 2.20 -18.07
N LEU A 38 6.68 3.35 -17.75
CA LEU A 38 7.39 4.43 -17.06
C LEU A 38 7.84 3.98 -15.67
N ILE A 39 6.92 3.43 -14.89
CA ILE A 39 7.25 2.95 -13.53
C ILE A 39 8.24 1.79 -13.59
N GLN A 40 8.09 0.87 -14.54
CA GLN A 40 9.06 -0.19 -14.79
C GLN A 40 10.46 0.37 -14.99
N ARG A 41 10.60 1.39 -15.83
CA ARG A 41 11.90 2.02 -16.09
C ARG A 41 12.50 2.66 -14.84
N ILE A 42 11.67 3.38 -14.06
CA ILE A 42 12.08 3.97 -12.79
C ILE A 42 12.59 2.88 -11.85
N LEU A 43 11.82 1.83 -11.63
CA LEU A 43 12.17 0.76 -10.69
C LEU A 43 13.40 -0.05 -11.15
N THR A 44 13.58 -0.21 -12.45
CA THR A 44 14.78 -0.89 -13.00
C THR A 44 16.06 -0.12 -12.69
N VAL A 45 15.99 1.21 -12.67
CA VAL A 45 17.18 2.07 -12.42
C VAL A 45 17.42 2.30 -10.93
N ALA A 46 16.35 2.35 -10.12
CA ALA A 46 16.39 2.85 -8.75
C ALA A 46 16.24 1.76 -7.66
N SER A 47 15.99 0.51 -8.04
CA SER A 47 15.73 -0.55 -7.06
C SER A 47 16.07 -1.94 -7.57
N ASP A 48 16.27 -2.87 -6.65
CA ASP A 48 16.45 -4.29 -6.90
C ASP A 48 15.24 -5.13 -6.48
N LYS A 49 15.20 -6.40 -6.90
CA LYS A 49 14.16 -7.34 -6.49
C LYS A 49 14.17 -7.53 -4.97
N GLY A 50 13.02 -7.41 -4.33
CA GLY A 50 12.86 -7.52 -2.87
C GLY A 50 12.89 -6.18 -2.14
N ASP A 51 13.35 -5.10 -2.78
CA ASP A 51 13.32 -3.75 -2.19
C ASP A 51 11.89 -3.28 -1.90
N ILE A 52 11.79 -2.28 -1.00
CA ILE A 52 10.52 -1.65 -0.64
C ILE A 52 10.37 -0.35 -1.43
N ILE A 53 9.27 -0.27 -2.17
CA ILE A 53 8.87 0.92 -2.92
C ILE A 53 7.77 1.64 -2.15
N LEU A 54 7.98 2.91 -1.84
CA LEU A 54 6.99 3.78 -1.21
C LEU A 54 6.40 4.73 -2.25
N ASP A 55 5.07 4.76 -2.35
CA ASP A 55 4.33 5.77 -3.11
C ASP A 55 3.25 6.39 -2.22
N SER A 56 3.48 7.65 -1.82
CA SER A 56 2.59 8.40 -0.90
C SER A 56 1.37 9.00 -1.61
N PHE A 57 1.29 8.91 -2.94
CA PHE A 57 0.20 9.45 -3.77
C PHE A 57 -0.18 8.44 -4.84
N LEU A 58 -0.59 7.26 -4.39
CA LEU A 58 -0.69 6.04 -5.20
C LEU A 58 -1.64 6.16 -6.41
N GLY A 59 -2.65 7.02 -6.32
CA GLY A 59 -3.60 7.29 -7.39
C GLY A 59 -4.32 6.03 -7.87
N SER A 60 -4.08 5.61 -9.10
CA SER A 60 -4.68 4.41 -9.68
C SER A 60 -3.95 3.11 -9.36
N GLY A 61 -2.93 3.13 -8.49
CA GLY A 61 -2.19 1.93 -8.07
C GLY A 61 -1.13 1.44 -9.06
N THR A 62 -0.68 2.26 -10.01
CA THR A 62 0.29 1.82 -11.02
C THR A 62 1.62 1.41 -10.40
N THR A 63 2.14 2.19 -9.45
CA THR A 63 3.41 1.89 -8.77
C THR A 63 3.34 0.57 -8.01
N ALA A 64 2.25 0.31 -7.29
CA ALA A 64 2.05 -0.94 -6.56
C ALA A 64 1.94 -2.14 -7.52
N ALA A 65 1.18 -2.00 -8.62
CA ALA A 65 1.02 -3.04 -9.63
C ALA A 65 2.37 -3.42 -10.27
N VAL A 66 3.16 -2.44 -10.68
CA VAL A 66 4.48 -2.66 -11.31
C VAL A 66 5.46 -3.25 -10.30
N SER A 67 5.49 -2.73 -9.07
CA SER A 67 6.33 -3.27 -7.99
C SER A 67 6.02 -4.75 -7.75
N HIS A 68 4.76 -5.11 -7.67
CA HIS A 68 4.30 -6.49 -7.50
C HIS A 68 4.78 -7.41 -8.63
N LYS A 69 4.50 -7.02 -9.90
CA LYS A 69 4.92 -7.75 -11.10
C LYS A 69 6.43 -7.92 -11.21
N MET A 70 7.21 -6.96 -10.70
CA MET A 70 8.67 -6.98 -10.73
C MET A 70 9.30 -7.59 -9.47
N GLY A 71 8.50 -8.13 -8.55
CA GLY A 71 8.98 -8.79 -7.33
C GLY A 71 9.59 -7.83 -6.30
N ARG A 72 9.15 -6.57 -6.27
CA ARG A 72 9.43 -5.62 -5.20
C ARG A 72 8.31 -5.67 -4.16
N ARG A 73 8.64 -5.32 -2.92
CA ARG A 73 7.63 -5.00 -1.90
C ARG A 73 7.16 -3.57 -2.12
N TYR A 74 5.99 -3.22 -1.62
CA TYR A 74 5.50 -1.86 -1.76
C TYR A 74 4.65 -1.42 -0.58
N ILE A 75 4.67 -0.12 -0.33
CA ILE A 75 3.78 0.60 0.57
C ILE A 75 3.16 1.71 -0.26
N GLY A 76 1.84 1.67 -0.44
CA GLY A 76 1.09 2.68 -1.18
C GLY A 76 0.13 3.40 -0.27
N ILE A 77 0.08 4.73 -0.36
CA ILE A 77 -0.84 5.58 0.40
C ILE A 77 -1.71 6.33 -0.59
N GLU A 78 -3.02 6.25 -0.39
CA GLU A 78 -4.00 7.00 -1.18
C GLU A 78 -5.11 7.50 -0.26
N MET A 79 -5.32 8.82 -0.25
CA MET A 79 -6.29 9.46 0.63
C MET A 79 -7.71 9.40 0.06
N GLY A 80 -7.85 9.35 -1.26
CA GLY A 80 -9.13 9.36 -1.95
C GLY A 80 -9.78 7.97 -2.06
N GLU A 81 -11.04 7.95 -2.48
CA GLU A 81 -11.79 6.73 -2.76
C GLU A 81 -11.10 5.84 -3.82
N HIS A 82 -10.12 6.38 -4.55
CA HIS A 82 -9.31 5.64 -5.51
C HIS A 82 -8.56 4.46 -4.87
N ALA A 83 -8.27 4.52 -3.57
CA ALA A 83 -7.73 3.39 -2.83
C ALA A 83 -8.63 2.15 -2.97
N VAL A 84 -9.94 2.34 -2.84
CA VAL A 84 -10.94 1.27 -2.88
C VAL A 84 -11.42 0.98 -4.30
N THR A 85 -11.68 2.03 -5.08
CA THR A 85 -12.30 1.89 -6.41
C THR A 85 -11.30 1.50 -7.50
N HIS A 86 -10.00 1.81 -7.33
CA HIS A 86 -8.97 1.55 -8.33
C HIS A 86 -7.81 0.69 -7.82
N CYS A 87 -7.16 1.06 -6.70
CA CYS A 87 -5.96 0.36 -6.24
C CYS A 87 -6.24 -1.10 -5.87
N VAL A 88 -7.23 -1.34 -5.01
CA VAL A 88 -7.58 -2.69 -4.56
C VAL A 88 -8.02 -3.60 -5.70
N PRO A 89 -8.95 -3.21 -6.59
CA PRO A 89 -9.34 -4.04 -7.72
C PRO A 89 -8.20 -4.28 -8.71
N ARG A 90 -7.35 -3.29 -8.96
CA ARG A 90 -6.15 -3.45 -9.81
C ARG A 90 -5.22 -4.50 -9.25
N LEU A 91 -4.89 -4.43 -7.96
CA LEU A 91 -3.99 -5.37 -7.32
C LEU A 91 -4.57 -6.80 -7.28
N ARG A 92 -5.88 -6.95 -7.12
CA ARG A 92 -6.54 -8.25 -7.24
C ARG A 92 -6.33 -8.86 -8.62
N LYS A 93 -6.54 -8.09 -9.70
CA LYS A 93 -6.30 -8.54 -11.06
C LYS A 93 -4.83 -8.85 -11.34
N VAL A 94 -3.91 -8.09 -10.76
CA VAL A 94 -2.47 -8.40 -10.82
C VAL A 94 -2.19 -9.75 -10.19
N ILE A 95 -2.72 -10.04 -8.99
CA ILE A 95 -2.57 -11.34 -8.31
C ILE A 95 -3.19 -12.46 -9.13
N GLU A 96 -4.31 -12.22 -9.80
CA GLU A 96 -4.98 -13.17 -10.71
C GLU A 96 -4.19 -13.41 -12.01
N GLY A 97 -3.13 -12.65 -12.26
CA GLY A 97 -2.26 -12.85 -13.43
C GLY A 97 -2.72 -12.10 -14.68
N GLU A 98 -3.32 -10.90 -14.53
CA GLU A 98 -3.70 -10.08 -15.68
C GLU A 98 -2.52 -9.84 -16.62
N GLN A 99 -2.77 -9.76 -17.94
CA GLN A 99 -1.75 -9.71 -18.98
C GLN A 99 -1.60 -8.35 -19.66
N GLY A 100 -2.04 -7.25 -18.99
CA GLY A 100 -1.86 -5.89 -19.45
C GLY A 100 -0.51 -5.28 -19.06
N GLY A 101 -0.29 -4.05 -19.49
CA GLY A 101 0.89 -3.28 -19.14
C GLY A 101 2.20 -4.01 -19.42
N ILE A 102 3.02 -4.16 -18.37
CA ILE A 102 4.33 -4.83 -18.45
C ILE A 102 4.26 -6.36 -18.26
N SER A 103 3.11 -6.95 -18.00
CA SER A 103 2.98 -8.38 -17.62
C SER A 103 3.75 -9.31 -18.54
N LYS A 104 3.62 -9.14 -19.86
CA LYS A 104 4.35 -9.94 -20.83
C LYS A 104 5.86 -9.70 -20.79
N ALA A 105 6.28 -8.46 -20.61
CA ALA A 105 7.71 -8.10 -20.60
C ALA A 105 8.45 -8.69 -19.39
N VAL A 106 7.76 -8.89 -18.26
CA VAL A 106 8.33 -9.47 -17.04
C VAL A 106 7.91 -10.93 -16.83
N ASN A 107 7.23 -11.54 -17.78
CA ASN A 107 6.70 -12.91 -17.72
C ASN A 107 5.81 -13.13 -16.47
N TRP A 108 4.93 -12.19 -16.17
CA TRP A 108 4.03 -12.26 -15.03
C TRP A 108 2.96 -13.32 -15.22
N GLN A 109 2.79 -14.18 -14.20
CA GLN A 109 1.81 -15.27 -14.22
C GLN A 109 0.80 -15.20 -13.06
N GLY A 110 0.88 -14.11 -12.28
CA GLY A 110 0.05 -13.97 -11.08
C GLY A 110 0.73 -14.45 -9.80
N GLY A 111 -0.02 -14.41 -8.72
CA GLY A 111 0.42 -14.84 -7.40
C GLY A 111 0.77 -13.69 -6.45
N GLY A 112 1.21 -14.06 -5.26
CA GLY A 112 1.49 -13.11 -4.18
C GLY A 112 0.22 -12.63 -3.46
N GLY A 113 0.32 -11.50 -2.78
CA GLY A 113 -0.77 -10.91 -2.04
C GLY A 113 -0.43 -9.49 -1.59
N PHE A 114 -1.43 -8.79 -1.06
CA PHE A 114 -1.27 -7.50 -0.41
C PHE A 114 -2.22 -7.38 0.78
N THR A 115 -1.91 -6.49 1.69
CA THR A 115 -2.81 -6.12 2.79
C THR A 115 -3.30 -4.69 2.56
N PHE A 116 -4.61 -4.50 2.68
CA PHE A 116 -5.24 -3.19 2.61
C PHE A 116 -5.63 -2.73 4.00
N TYR A 117 -5.19 -1.54 4.37
CA TYR A 117 -5.54 -0.91 5.63
C TYR A 117 -6.38 0.35 5.38
N ARG A 118 -7.28 0.63 6.32
CA ARG A 118 -7.95 1.93 6.44
C ARG A 118 -7.54 2.56 7.75
N LEU A 119 -7.47 3.88 7.77
CA LEU A 119 -7.34 4.60 9.03
C LEU A 119 -8.59 4.34 9.88
N GLY A 120 -8.36 3.96 11.12
CA GLY A 120 -9.40 3.86 12.12
C GLY A 120 -9.60 5.17 12.88
N GLU A 121 -10.26 5.07 14.03
CA GLU A 121 -10.40 6.20 14.95
C GLU A 121 -9.04 6.69 15.42
N THR A 122 -8.92 7.99 15.61
CA THR A 122 -7.71 8.59 16.19
C THR A 122 -7.56 8.17 17.64
N VAL A 123 -6.33 7.90 18.07
CA VAL A 123 -6.05 7.49 19.47
C VAL A 123 -6.39 8.60 20.44
N PHE A 124 -6.17 9.85 20.04
CA PHE A 124 -6.49 11.04 20.80
C PHE A 124 -7.52 11.90 20.08
N ASP A 125 -8.39 12.54 20.85
CA ASP A 125 -9.32 13.54 20.36
C ASP A 125 -8.61 14.90 20.15
N GLU A 126 -9.38 15.92 19.72
CA GLU A 126 -8.87 17.27 19.47
C GLU A 126 -8.36 17.97 20.76
N GLN A 127 -8.78 17.51 21.92
CA GLN A 127 -8.37 18.00 23.23
C GLN A 127 -7.16 17.24 23.80
N GLY A 128 -6.65 16.24 23.06
CA GLY A 128 -5.53 15.39 23.49
C GLY A 128 -5.91 14.34 24.54
N GLN A 129 -7.21 14.10 24.74
CA GLN A 129 -7.70 13.02 25.58
C GLN A 129 -7.79 11.71 24.77
N ILE A 130 -7.71 10.56 25.45
CA ILE A 130 -7.92 9.26 24.79
C ILE A 130 -9.34 9.22 24.23
N ASN A 131 -9.44 8.98 22.91
CA ASN A 131 -10.72 8.85 22.26
C ASN A 131 -11.47 7.61 22.82
N PRO A 132 -12.68 7.77 23.38
CA PRO A 132 -13.42 6.67 24.00
C PRO A 132 -13.84 5.57 23.01
N MET A 133 -13.75 5.81 21.70
CA MET A 133 -14.02 4.81 20.66
C MET A 133 -12.84 3.90 20.40
N VAL A 134 -11.65 4.21 20.93
CA VAL A 134 -10.44 3.40 20.72
C VAL A 134 -10.51 2.14 21.56
N ARG A 135 -10.38 0.99 20.91
CA ARG A 135 -10.35 -0.31 21.58
C ARG A 135 -9.01 -0.51 22.30
N PHE A 136 -9.05 -1.25 23.40
CA PHE A 136 -7.85 -1.61 24.19
C PHE A 136 -6.69 -2.08 23.31
N THR A 137 -6.94 -2.98 22.35
CA THR A 137 -5.88 -3.54 21.48
C THR A 137 -5.21 -2.48 20.60
N ALA A 138 -5.94 -1.48 20.14
CA ALA A 138 -5.37 -0.39 19.34
C ALA A 138 -4.53 0.55 20.21
N LEU A 139 -5.03 0.89 21.40
CA LEU A 139 -4.29 1.71 22.36
C LEU A 139 -3.05 0.97 22.85
N ALA A 140 -3.16 -0.32 23.17
CA ALA A 140 -2.04 -1.17 23.56
C ALA A 140 -0.94 -1.22 22.50
N ALA A 141 -1.31 -1.38 21.23
CA ALA A 141 -0.37 -1.35 20.11
C ALA A 141 0.32 0.00 19.97
N HIS A 142 -0.42 1.10 20.16
CA HIS A 142 0.12 2.45 20.12
C HIS A 142 1.12 2.68 21.25
N VAL A 143 0.76 2.38 22.48
CA VAL A 143 1.64 2.52 23.66
C VAL A 143 2.88 1.67 23.51
N TRP A 144 2.71 0.38 23.17
CA TRP A 144 3.84 -0.51 22.97
C TRP A 144 4.81 -0.01 21.92
N PHE A 145 4.31 0.40 20.76
CA PHE A 145 5.17 0.90 19.68
C PHE A 145 5.87 2.22 20.04
N SER A 146 5.18 3.13 20.72
CA SER A 146 5.75 4.40 21.16
C SER A 146 6.91 4.23 22.13
N GLU A 147 6.83 3.21 23.00
CA GLU A 147 7.82 2.94 24.04
C GLU A 147 8.97 2.03 23.55
N THR A 148 8.66 1.06 22.68
CA THR A 148 9.62 0.01 22.32
C THR A 148 10.14 0.12 20.89
N HIS A 149 9.46 0.87 20.02
CA HIS A 149 9.68 0.92 18.55
C HIS A 149 9.61 -0.45 17.88
N THR A 150 8.93 -1.42 18.50
CA THR A 150 8.73 -2.76 17.95
C THR A 150 7.24 -3.05 17.73
N PRO A 151 6.90 -3.93 16.78
CA PRO A 151 5.50 -4.30 16.55
C PRO A 151 4.88 -4.96 17.79
N PHE A 152 3.65 -4.59 18.13
CA PHE A 152 2.85 -5.26 19.17
C PHE A 152 2.24 -6.53 18.60
N SER A 153 2.55 -7.68 19.19
CA SER A 153 2.11 -8.98 18.70
C SER A 153 1.11 -9.69 19.61
N SER A 154 0.82 -9.13 20.81
CA SER A 154 -0.13 -9.76 21.75
C SER A 154 -1.58 -9.55 21.30
N THR A 155 -2.38 -10.60 21.42
CA THR A 155 -3.85 -10.56 21.27
C THR A 155 -4.58 -10.52 22.62
N SER A 156 -3.82 -10.49 23.71
CA SER A 156 -4.37 -10.50 25.07
C SER A 156 -4.90 -9.12 25.46
N ASN A 157 -6.04 -9.09 26.15
CA ASN A 157 -6.63 -7.89 26.74
C ASN A 157 -6.25 -7.77 28.24
N THR A 158 -5.07 -8.23 28.62
CA THR A 158 -4.56 -8.09 29.98
C THR A 158 -3.81 -6.78 30.13
N PRO A 159 -3.75 -6.20 31.35
CA PRO A 159 -2.98 -4.98 31.60
C PRO A 159 -1.49 -5.10 31.22
N LEU A 160 -0.88 -6.25 31.39
CA LEU A 160 0.51 -6.49 30.98
C LEU A 160 0.57 -6.63 29.45
N LEU A 161 1.17 -5.66 28.79
CA LEU A 161 1.40 -5.65 27.35
C LEU A 161 2.53 -6.60 26.96
N GLY A 162 3.59 -6.66 27.76
CA GLY A 162 4.76 -7.48 27.52
C GLY A 162 5.99 -6.99 28.27
N VAL A 163 7.12 -7.64 27.97
CA VAL A 163 8.44 -7.26 28.49
C VAL A 163 9.36 -6.98 27.30
N HIS A 164 10.04 -5.85 27.33
CA HIS A 164 11.03 -5.47 26.33
C HIS A 164 12.25 -4.86 27.04
N ASN A 165 13.45 -5.33 26.71
CA ASN A 165 14.71 -4.89 27.35
C ASN A 165 14.62 -4.87 28.89
N GLU A 166 14.17 -5.98 29.48
CA GLU A 166 14.02 -6.17 30.95
C GLU A 166 12.98 -5.25 31.62
N THR A 167 12.23 -4.47 30.85
CA THR A 167 11.17 -3.58 31.33
C THR A 167 9.81 -4.14 31.00
N ALA A 168 8.94 -4.25 32.01
CA ALA A 168 7.54 -4.68 31.86
C ALA A 168 6.65 -3.45 31.60
N TYR A 169 5.83 -3.52 30.56
CA TYR A 169 4.92 -2.45 30.14
C TYR A 169 3.48 -2.84 30.49
N TYR A 170 2.80 -1.94 31.17
CA TYR A 170 1.41 -2.13 31.58
C TYR A 170 0.53 -1.01 31.05
N LEU A 171 -0.66 -1.38 30.60
CA LEU A 171 -1.70 -0.45 30.23
C LEU A 171 -2.94 -0.70 31.09
N LEU A 172 -3.27 0.27 31.96
CA LEU A 172 -4.49 0.25 32.77
C LEU A 172 -5.54 1.10 32.05
N TYR A 173 -6.31 0.46 31.18
CA TYR A 173 -7.35 1.09 30.38
C TYR A 173 -8.55 0.15 30.31
N ASN A 174 -9.70 0.63 30.71
CA ASN A 174 -10.95 -0.14 30.78
C ASN A 174 -12.01 0.33 29.79
N GLY A 175 -11.63 1.17 28.81
CA GLY A 175 -12.45 1.53 27.65
C GLY A 175 -13.58 2.48 27.95
#